data_d1f0a6a9da357a459bab075b0407c624
#
_entry.id   d1f0a6a9da357a459bab075b0407c624
#
_cell.length_a   1.000
_cell.length_b   1.000
_cell.length_c   1.000
_cell.angle_alpha   90.00
_cell.angle_beta   90.00
_cell.angle_gamma   90.00
#
_symmetry.space_group_name_H-M   'P 1'
#
loop_
_entity.id
_entity.type
_entity.pdbx_description
1 polymer ?
#
loop_
_entity_poly.entity_id
_entity_poly.type
_entity_poly.pdbx_seq_one_letter_code
_entity_poly.pdbx_strand_id
1 'polypeptide(L)'
;MDTADATVRATAPLTFRPATEADVAGLVELIESAYRGDASRAGWTTEADILDGQRTDPEGVAAVVRGEGSRMMIVERDGELVACCQLEHRDDHAYFGMFAVRPTLQGGGLGKVILSEAERFARAEWEVTEMRMTVISAREELIAWYERRGYARTGRMTPFPYGDERFGVPRRADLEFELLIKPLG
;
A
#
# COMPACT_ATOMS: atom_id res chain seq x y z
N MET A 1 12.22 1.30 -30.43
CA MET A 1 12.02 2.07 -29.19
C MET A 1 13.39 2.28 -28.57
N ASP A 2 13.76 3.50 -28.40
CA ASP A 2 15.14 3.86 -28.07
C ASP A 2 15.43 3.53 -26.62
N THR A 3 16.51 2.80 -26.35
CA THR A 3 16.95 2.45 -24.99
C THR A 3 17.21 3.69 -24.14
N ALA A 4 17.52 4.82 -24.76
CA ALA A 4 17.73 6.10 -24.09
C ALA A 4 16.40 6.66 -23.48
N ASP A 5 15.28 6.49 -24.17
CA ASP A 5 13.98 6.97 -23.69
C ASP A 5 13.49 6.17 -22.48
N ALA A 6 13.70 4.85 -22.48
CA ALA A 6 13.35 4.01 -21.34
C ALA A 6 14.21 4.33 -20.09
N THR A 7 15.50 4.65 -20.28
CA THR A 7 16.40 5.00 -19.19
C THR A 7 16.02 6.37 -18.60
N VAL A 8 15.66 7.34 -19.43
CA VAL A 8 15.19 8.66 -18.98
C VAL A 8 13.90 8.55 -18.18
N ARG A 9 12.97 7.72 -18.64
CA ARG A 9 11.71 7.47 -17.90
C ARG A 9 11.95 6.81 -16.54
N ALA A 10 12.89 5.87 -16.45
CA ALA A 10 13.21 5.19 -15.19
C ALA A 10 13.86 6.10 -14.14
N THR A 11 14.51 7.19 -14.58
CA THR A 11 15.19 8.15 -13.70
C THR A 11 14.39 9.43 -13.44
N ALA A 12 13.23 9.61 -14.09
CA ALA A 12 12.38 10.77 -13.86
C ALA A 12 11.92 10.82 -12.38
N PRO A 13 11.79 12.04 -11.80
CA PRO A 13 11.41 12.18 -10.40
C PRO A 13 9.98 11.69 -10.16
N LEU A 14 9.77 11.15 -8.95
CA LEU A 14 8.43 10.84 -8.46
C LEU A 14 7.73 12.13 -8.01
N THR A 15 6.43 12.20 -8.29
CA THR A 15 5.56 13.24 -7.76
C THR A 15 4.48 12.61 -6.87
N PHE A 16 4.11 13.34 -5.82
CA PHE A 16 3.13 12.89 -4.82
C PHE A 16 1.99 13.89 -4.77
N ARG A 17 0.77 13.41 -4.82
CA ARG A 17 -0.43 14.25 -4.72
C ARG A 17 -1.59 13.53 -4.07
N PRO A 18 -2.56 14.24 -3.48
CA PRO A 18 -3.80 13.60 -3.03
C PRO A 18 -4.62 13.12 -4.23
N ALA A 19 -5.27 11.97 -4.05
CA ALA A 19 -6.21 11.46 -5.05
C ALA A 19 -7.51 12.26 -5.03
N THR A 20 -8.14 12.30 -6.19
CA THR A 20 -9.50 12.80 -6.36
C THR A 20 -10.41 11.68 -6.84
N GLU A 21 -11.72 11.94 -6.92
CA GLU A 21 -12.66 10.93 -7.40
C GLU A 21 -12.38 10.45 -8.83
N ALA A 22 -11.77 11.30 -9.65
CA ALA A 22 -11.37 10.93 -11.00
C ALA A 22 -10.28 9.84 -11.03
N ASP A 23 -9.57 9.66 -9.92
CA ASP A 23 -8.49 8.66 -9.81
C ASP A 23 -8.99 7.27 -9.37
N VAL A 24 -10.23 7.15 -8.91
CA VAL A 24 -10.74 5.92 -8.29
C VAL A 24 -10.58 4.69 -9.20
N ALA A 25 -10.97 4.78 -10.46
CA ALA A 25 -10.88 3.65 -11.39
C ALA A 25 -9.42 3.19 -11.58
N GLY A 26 -8.49 4.11 -11.77
CA GLY A 26 -7.07 3.81 -11.91
C GLY A 26 -6.45 3.23 -10.63
N LEU A 27 -6.89 3.71 -9.48
CA LEU A 27 -6.44 3.19 -8.18
C LEU A 27 -6.92 1.75 -7.95
N VAL A 28 -8.17 1.45 -8.26
CA VAL A 28 -8.69 0.07 -8.15
C VAL A 28 -7.88 -0.88 -9.03
N GLU A 29 -7.63 -0.51 -10.27
CA GLU A 29 -6.81 -1.30 -11.19
C GLU A 29 -5.40 -1.55 -10.62
N LEU A 30 -4.74 -0.50 -10.16
CA LEU A 30 -3.41 -0.59 -9.58
C LEU A 30 -3.38 -1.52 -8.35
N ILE A 31 -4.29 -1.31 -7.40
CA ILE A 31 -4.35 -2.09 -6.16
C ILE A 31 -4.61 -3.56 -6.48
N GLU A 32 -5.58 -3.85 -7.34
CA GLU A 32 -5.87 -5.23 -7.75
C GLU A 32 -4.66 -5.87 -8.42
N SER A 33 -3.97 -5.16 -9.31
CA SER A 33 -2.80 -5.69 -10.02
C SER A 33 -1.63 -6.03 -9.08
N ALA A 34 -1.50 -5.31 -7.97
CA ALA A 34 -0.42 -5.49 -7.01
C ALA A 34 -0.69 -6.59 -5.97
N TYR A 35 -1.96 -6.82 -5.65
CA TYR A 35 -2.34 -7.75 -4.57
C TYR A 35 -2.92 -9.07 -5.06
N ARG A 36 -3.63 -9.08 -6.18
CA ARG A 36 -4.45 -10.23 -6.61
C ARG A 36 -4.13 -10.66 -8.03
N GLY A 37 -4.38 -11.95 -8.29
CA GLY A 37 -4.33 -12.53 -9.62
C GLY A 37 -2.92 -12.65 -10.20
N ASP A 38 -2.84 -13.09 -11.46
CA ASP A 38 -1.57 -13.39 -12.12
C ASP A 38 -0.71 -12.15 -12.35
N ALA A 39 -1.31 -10.99 -12.58
CA ALA A 39 -0.58 -9.74 -12.77
C ALA A 39 0.29 -9.40 -11.55
N SER A 40 -0.18 -9.70 -10.34
CA SER A 40 0.56 -9.44 -9.10
C SER A 40 1.84 -10.29 -8.97
N ARG A 41 1.90 -11.44 -9.65
CA ARG A 41 3.06 -12.35 -9.61
C ARG A 41 4.28 -11.79 -10.33
N ALA A 42 4.12 -10.74 -11.13
CA ALA A 42 5.25 -10.04 -11.75
C ALA A 42 6.09 -9.25 -10.73
N GLY A 43 5.52 -8.93 -9.54
CA GLY A 43 6.24 -8.30 -8.45
C GLY A 43 6.92 -9.30 -7.52
N TRP A 44 7.74 -8.82 -6.60
CA TRP A 44 8.43 -9.66 -5.62
C TRP A 44 7.50 -10.13 -4.48
N THR A 45 6.36 -9.48 -4.29
CA THR A 45 5.38 -9.81 -3.25
C THR A 45 3.96 -9.82 -3.82
N THR A 46 3.14 -10.75 -3.34
CA THR A 46 1.75 -10.90 -3.78
C THR A 46 0.95 -11.63 -2.71
N GLU A 47 -0.37 -11.47 -2.72
CA GLU A 47 -1.32 -12.27 -1.93
C GLU A 47 -2.01 -13.36 -2.76
N ALA A 48 -1.65 -13.53 -4.04
CA ALA A 48 -2.34 -14.41 -4.97
C ALA A 48 -2.35 -15.89 -4.55
N ASP A 49 -1.38 -16.34 -3.75
CA ASP A 49 -1.31 -17.71 -3.26
C ASP A 49 -2.20 -17.98 -2.04
N ILE A 50 -2.63 -16.97 -1.34
CA ILE A 50 -3.43 -17.08 -0.10
C ILE A 50 -4.83 -16.49 -0.23
N LEU A 51 -5.07 -15.64 -1.22
CA LEU A 51 -6.34 -14.96 -1.43
C LEU A 51 -6.69 -14.93 -2.91
N ASP A 52 -7.91 -15.33 -3.24
CA ASP A 52 -8.56 -15.11 -4.51
C ASP A 52 -9.53 -13.92 -4.40
N GLY A 53 -10.21 -13.60 -5.51
CA GLY A 53 -11.18 -12.52 -5.53
C GLY A 53 -10.54 -11.14 -5.51
N GLN A 54 -11.32 -10.16 -5.06
CA GLN A 54 -10.88 -8.77 -5.07
C GLN A 54 -10.13 -8.37 -3.79
N ARG A 55 -9.26 -7.37 -3.88
CA ARG A 55 -8.64 -6.70 -2.73
C ARG A 55 -9.48 -5.52 -2.27
N THR A 56 -10.05 -4.78 -3.20
CA THR A 56 -10.86 -3.59 -2.96
C THR A 56 -11.89 -3.44 -4.08
N ASP A 57 -12.68 -2.38 -4.01
CA ASP A 57 -13.65 -2.00 -5.03
C ASP A 57 -13.70 -0.46 -5.16
N PRO A 58 -14.41 0.08 -6.18
CA PRO A 58 -14.51 1.53 -6.36
C PRO A 58 -15.10 2.25 -5.14
N GLU A 59 -16.06 1.67 -4.47
CA GLU A 59 -16.67 2.24 -3.28
C GLU A 59 -15.68 2.32 -2.11
N GLY A 60 -14.90 1.27 -1.88
CA GLY A 60 -13.88 1.24 -0.84
C GLY A 60 -12.79 2.28 -1.06
N VAL A 61 -12.32 2.45 -2.29
CA VAL A 61 -11.33 3.46 -2.64
C VAL A 61 -11.92 4.86 -2.51
N ALA A 62 -13.13 5.08 -3.01
CA ALA A 62 -13.80 6.38 -2.92
C ALA A 62 -14.01 6.81 -1.46
N ALA A 63 -14.33 5.86 -0.58
CA ALA A 63 -14.47 6.14 0.85
C ALA A 63 -13.18 6.68 1.47
N VAL A 64 -12.03 6.15 1.08
CA VAL A 64 -10.72 6.66 1.52
C VAL A 64 -10.47 8.05 0.97
N VAL A 65 -10.76 8.27 -0.30
CA VAL A 65 -10.57 9.58 -0.97
C VAL A 65 -11.41 10.68 -0.30
N ARG A 66 -12.65 10.36 0.07
CA ARG A 66 -13.61 11.32 0.67
C ARG A 66 -13.48 11.45 2.18
N GLY A 67 -12.91 10.47 2.86
CA GLY A 67 -12.92 10.38 4.32
C GLY A 67 -12.21 11.55 4.98
N GLU A 68 -12.84 12.12 6.02
CA GLU A 68 -12.20 13.12 6.85
C GLU A 68 -11.04 12.49 7.62
N GLY A 69 -9.87 13.16 7.64
CA GLY A 69 -8.66 12.59 8.22
C GLY A 69 -8.07 11.41 7.44
N SER A 70 -8.58 11.16 6.24
CA SER A 70 -8.14 10.07 5.36
C SER A 70 -7.55 10.67 4.08
N ARG A 71 -6.50 10.06 3.57
CA ARG A 71 -5.84 10.52 2.35
C ARG A 71 -5.38 9.32 1.53
N MET A 72 -5.75 9.31 0.28
CA MET A 72 -5.12 8.42 -0.70
C MET A 72 -4.02 9.21 -1.41
N MET A 73 -2.78 8.80 -1.21
CA MET A 73 -1.63 9.42 -1.86
C MET A 73 -1.38 8.74 -3.20
N ILE A 74 -1.36 9.53 -4.25
CA ILE A 74 -1.00 9.09 -5.60
C ILE A 74 0.47 9.38 -5.83
N VAL A 75 1.16 8.42 -6.42
CA VAL A 75 2.55 8.53 -6.81
C VAL A 75 2.64 8.38 -8.33
N GLU A 76 3.15 9.40 -8.97
CA GLU A 76 3.27 9.46 -10.43
C GLU A 76 4.73 9.65 -10.85
N ARG A 77 5.02 9.16 -12.06
CA ARG A 77 6.27 9.41 -12.78
C ARG A 77 5.91 9.67 -14.24
N ASP A 78 6.31 10.83 -14.77
CA ASP A 78 5.95 11.26 -16.13
C ASP A 78 4.44 11.25 -16.39
N GLY A 79 3.63 11.63 -15.39
CA GLY A 79 2.18 11.65 -15.48
C GLY A 79 1.50 10.27 -15.41
N GLU A 80 2.26 9.20 -15.22
CA GLU A 80 1.72 7.85 -15.08
C GLU A 80 1.61 7.43 -13.62
N LEU A 81 0.48 6.83 -13.26
CA LEU A 81 0.27 6.28 -11.93
C LEU A 81 1.15 5.05 -11.72
N VAL A 82 2.12 5.13 -10.81
CA VAL A 82 3.06 4.05 -10.53
C VAL A 82 2.84 3.39 -9.18
N ALA A 83 2.25 4.11 -8.22
CA ALA A 83 2.01 3.59 -6.88
C ALA A 83 0.95 4.41 -6.14
N CYS A 84 0.46 3.87 -5.04
CA CYS A 84 -0.42 4.58 -4.11
C CYS A 84 -0.23 4.08 -2.69
N CYS A 85 -0.70 4.86 -1.72
CA CYS A 85 -0.89 4.40 -0.35
C CYS A 85 -2.00 5.19 0.33
N GLN A 86 -2.65 4.54 1.28
CA GLN A 86 -3.63 5.17 2.16
C GLN A 86 -2.94 5.66 3.41
N LEU A 87 -3.27 6.86 3.85
CA LEU A 87 -2.92 7.40 5.15
C LEU A 87 -4.19 7.83 5.86
N GLU A 88 -4.29 7.52 7.14
CA GLU A 88 -5.42 7.90 7.98
C GLU A 88 -4.91 8.46 9.31
N HIS A 89 -5.38 9.64 9.65
CA HIS A 89 -5.06 10.28 10.93
C HIS A 89 -5.99 9.72 12.01
N ARG A 90 -5.42 9.05 13.01
CA ARG A 90 -6.14 8.46 14.14
C ARG A 90 -5.53 8.94 15.44
N ASP A 91 -6.12 9.99 16.04
CA ASP A 91 -5.65 10.57 17.31
C ASP A 91 -4.13 10.86 17.32
N ASP A 92 -3.34 10.00 17.98
CA ASP A 92 -1.91 10.18 18.18
C ASP A 92 -1.03 9.46 17.17
N HIS A 93 -1.63 8.74 16.22
CA HIS A 93 -0.90 7.97 15.22
C HIS A 93 -1.51 8.09 13.82
N ALA A 94 -0.73 7.72 12.83
CA ALA A 94 -1.22 7.54 11.47
C ALA A 94 -1.32 6.05 11.15
N TYR A 95 -2.36 5.69 10.40
CA TYR A 95 -2.51 4.36 9.83
C TYR A 95 -2.08 4.39 8.37
N PHE A 96 -1.28 3.40 7.97
CA PHE A 96 -0.80 3.21 6.61
C PHE A 96 -1.39 1.93 6.03
N GLY A 97 -2.00 2.03 4.85
CA GLY A 97 -2.63 0.89 4.20
C GLY A 97 -2.74 1.06 2.69
N MET A 98 -3.39 0.11 2.04
CA MET A 98 -3.60 0.09 0.58
C MET A 98 -2.35 0.47 -0.21
N PHE A 99 -1.18 0.01 0.26
CA PHE A 99 0.10 0.28 -0.37
C PHE A 99 0.29 -0.62 -1.58
N ALA A 100 0.33 -0.02 -2.75
CA ALA A 100 0.48 -0.73 -4.00
C ALA A 100 1.54 -0.05 -4.87
N VAL A 101 2.48 -0.83 -5.38
CA VAL A 101 3.45 -0.43 -6.40
C VAL A 101 3.19 -1.31 -7.62
N ARG A 102 3.20 -0.73 -8.83
CA ARG A 102 3.04 -1.56 -10.04
C ARG A 102 3.98 -2.74 -9.99
N PRO A 103 3.47 -3.99 -10.18
CA PRO A 103 4.31 -5.19 -10.01
C PRO A 103 5.61 -5.18 -10.82
N THR A 104 5.57 -4.63 -12.03
CA THR A 104 6.75 -4.53 -12.91
C THR A 104 7.79 -3.52 -12.42
N LEU A 105 7.43 -2.66 -11.48
CA LEU A 105 8.32 -1.63 -10.91
C LEU A 105 8.78 -1.96 -9.49
N GLN A 106 8.30 -3.05 -8.91
CA GLN A 106 8.73 -3.50 -7.59
C GLN A 106 10.19 -3.95 -7.63
N GLY A 107 10.86 -3.85 -6.46
CA GLY A 107 12.27 -4.22 -6.33
C GLY A 107 13.27 -3.14 -6.72
N GLY A 108 12.81 -1.99 -7.24
CA GLY A 108 13.66 -0.87 -7.64
C GLY A 108 13.86 0.22 -6.58
N GLY A 109 13.46 -0.02 -5.33
CA GLY A 109 13.59 0.95 -4.25
C GLY A 109 12.45 1.97 -4.15
N LEU A 110 11.43 1.89 -5.02
CA LEU A 110 10.28 2.79 -4.99
C LEU A 110 9.51 2.69 -3.68
N GLY A 111 9.26 1.48 -3.21
CA GLY A 111 8.52 1.25 -1.97
C GLY A 111 9.15 1.96 -0.77
N LYS A 112 10.47 1.92 -0.67
CA LYS A 112 11.23 2.58 0.39
C LYS A 112 11.05 4.11 0.35
N VAL A 113 11.12 4.70 -0.83
CA VAL A 113 10.94 6.15 -1.02
C VAL A 113 9.51 6.56 -0.68
N ILE A 114 8.51 5.80 -1.11
CA ILE A 114 7.10 6.09 -0.88
C ILE A 114 6.76 5.99 0.61
N LEU A 115 7.21 4.93 1.27
CA LEU A 115 6.99 4.75 2.71
C LEU A 115 7.64 5.89 3.50
N SER A 116 8.84 6.29 3.15
CA SER A 116 9.56 7.41 3.77
C SER A 116 8.79 8.73 3.61
N GLU A 117 8.23 8.99 2.43
CA GLU A 117 7.42 10.19 2.17
C GLU A 117 6.10 10.16 2.95
N ALA A 118 5.46 8.98 3.05
CA ALA A 118 4.25 8.83 3.86
C ALA A 118 4.52 9.14 5.34
N GLU A 119 5.63 8.65 5.88
CA GLU A 119 6.06 8.93 7.25
C GLU A 119 6.36 10.41 7.46
N ARG A 120 7.06 11.04 6.51
CA ARG A 120 7.35 12.47 6.54
C ARG A 120 6.06 13.30 6.55
N PHE A 121 5.12 12.97 5.68
CA PHE A 121 3.82 13.64 5.59
C PHE A 121 3.06 13.55 6.91
N ALA A 122 2.93 12.35 7.47
CA ALA A 122 2.19 12.13 8.71
C ALA A 122 2.79 12.91 9.87
N ARG A 123 4.10 12.94 9.97
CA ARG A 123 4.81 13.70 11.01
C ARG A 123 4.67 15.21 10.82
N ALA A 124 4.84 15.69 9.59
CA ALA A 124 4.82 17.14 9.30
C ALA A 124 3.41 17.73 9.34
N GLU A 125 2.43 17.03 8.78
CA GLU A 125 1.07 17.57 8.59
C GLU A 125 0.12 17.22 9.74
N TRP A 126 0.32 16.07 10.36
CA TRP A 126 -0.56 15.57 11.43
C TRP A 126 0.10 15.56 12.80
N GLU A 127 1.38 15.84 12.86
CA GLU A 127 2.16 15.91 14.12
C GLU A 127 2.05 14.63 14.97
N VAL A 128 1.83 13.48 14.31
CA VAL A 128 1.73 12.18 14.98
C VAL A 128 3.12 11.64 15.31
N THR A 129 3.18 10.79 16.35
CA THR A 129 4.43 10.25 16.86
C THR A 129 4.72 8.83 16.43
N GLU A 130 3.77 8.17 15.79
CA GLU A 130 3.97 6.82 15.29
C GLU A 130 3.13 6.52 14.06
N MET A 131 3.62 5.59 13.25
CA MET A 131 2.93 5.00 12.11
C MET A 131 2.55 3.56 12.47
N ARG A 132 1.32 3.18 12.15
CA ARG A 132 0.81 1.83 12.35
C ARG A 132 0.32 1.24 11.03
N MET A 133 0.44 -0.07 10.91
CA MET A 133 -0.10 -0.82 9.79
C MET A 133 -0.47 -2.22 10.22
N THR A 134 -1.35 -2.86 9.46
CA THR A 134 -1.65 -4.28 9.64
C THR A 134 -1.24 -5.05 8.39
N VAL A 135 -0.59 -6.18 8.59
CA VAL A 135 -0.10 -7.05 7.52
C VAL A 135 -0.57 -8.47 7.79
N ILE A 136 -1.00 -9.19 6.76
CA ILE A 136 -1.33 -10.61 6.90
C ILE A 136 -0.09 -11.35 7.42
N SER A 137 -0.22 -12.02 8.57
CA SER A 137 0.90 -12.62 9.28
C SER A 137 1.63 -13.72 8.48
N ALA A 138 0.93 -14.36 7.53
CA ALA A 138 1.52 -15.34 6.63
C ALA A 138 2.51 -14.73 5.62
N ARG A 139 2.50 -13.41 5.43
CA ARG A 139 3.40 -12.72 4.51
C ARG A 139 4.71 -12.34 5.20
N GLU A 140 5.47 -13.34 5.62
CA GLU A 140 6.69 -13.14 6.42
C GLU A 140 7.76 -12.31 5.73
N GLU A 141 7.91 -12.45 4.42
CA GLU A 141 8.87 -11.66 3.63
C GLU A 141 8.52 -10.17 3.62
N LEU A 142 7.23 -9.85 3.51
CA LEU A 142 6.76 -8.48 3.55
C LEU A 142 6.94 -7.88 4.96
N ILE A 143 6.62 -8.63 6.00
CA ILE A 143 6.84 -8.20 7.38
C ILE A 143 8.33 -7.92 7.62
N ALA A 144 9.22 -8.79 7.17
CA ALA A 144 10.66 -8.59 7.27
C ALA A 144 11.12 -7.32 6.53
N TRP A 145 10.50 -7.02 5.39
CA TRP A 145 10.77 -5.79 4.64
C TRP A 145 10.41 -4.55 5.45
N TYR A 146 9.27 -4.56 6.15
CA TYR A 146 8.86 -3.46 7.04
C TYR A 146 9.76 -3.37 8.28
N GLU A 147 10.15 -4.51 8.86
CA GLU A 147 11.06 -4.52 10.03
C GLU A 147 12.39 -3.84 9.70
N ARG A 148 12.93 -4.07 8.50
CA ARG A 148 14.16 -3.39 8.05
C ARG A 148 14.00 -1.87 7.93
N ARG A 149 12.76 -1.37 7.87
CA ARG A 149 12.44 0.06 7.81
C ARG A 149 12.04 0.64 9.16
N GLY A 150 12.19 -0.15 10.21
CA GLY A 150 12.00 0.32 11.58
C GLY A 150 10.67 -0.03 12.22
N TYR A 151 9.84 -0.84 11.55
CA TYR A 151 8.58 -1.32 12.13
C TYR A 151 8.84 -2.51 13.04
N ALA A 152 8.17 -2.51 14.19
CA ALA A 152 8.25 -3.61 15.13
C ALA A 152 6.95 -4.43 15.11
N ARG A 153 7.09 -5.74 15.14
CA ARG A 153 5.96 -6.67 15.33
C ARG A 153 5.47 -6.53 16.76
N THR A 154 4.16 -6.37 16.92
CA THR A 154 3.54 -6.20 18.26
C THR A 154 3.01 -7.52 18.84
N GLY A 155 2.83 -8.54 18.02
CA GLY A 155 2.12 -9.75 18.40
C GLY A 155 0.61 -9.58 18.56
N ARG A 156 0.07 -8.41 18.27
CA ARG A 156 -1.36 -8.13 18.32
C ARG A 156 -2.00 -8.53 17.01
N MET A 157 -2.84 -9.56 17.05
CA MET A 157 -3.50 -10.15 15.90
C MET A 157 -4.95 -9.69 15.81
N THR A 158 -5.42 -9.50 14.58
CA THR A 158 -6.81 -9.25 14.25
C THR A 158 -7.24 -10.30 13.23
N PRO A 159 -8.43 -10.93 13.39
CA PRO A 159 -8.87 -11.94 12.44
C PRO A 159 -9.12 -11.34 11.05
N PHE A 160 -8.82 -12.14 10.01
CA PHE A 160 -9.21 -11.81 8.65
C PHE A 160 -10.75 -11.83 8.56
N PRO A 161 -11.39 -10.90 7.82
CA PRO A 161 -12.85 -10.83 7.71
C PRO A 161 -13.40 -11.93 6.81
N TYR A 162 -13.40 -13.18 7.30
CA TYR A 162 -13.99 -14.33 6.59
C TYR A 162 -15.47 -14.10 6.33
N GLY A 163 -15.92 -14.50 5.13
CA GLY A 163 -17.32 -14.34 4.71
C GLY A 163 -17.63 -13.00 4.08
N ASP A 164 -16.70 -12.06 4.06
CA ASP A 164 -16.84 -10.78 3.37
C ASP A 164 -15.92 -10.73 2.13
N GLU A 165 -16.48 -11.09 0.97
CA GLU A 165 -15.73 -11.19 -0.28
C GLU A 165 -15.20 -9.86 -0.82
N ARG A 166 -15.61 -8.73 -0.23
CA ARG A 166 -15.04 -7.42 -0.57
C ARG A 166 -13.53 -7.36 -0.28
N PHE A 167 -13.06 -8.17 0.67
CA PHE A 167 -11.65 -8.26 1.06
C PHE A 167 -10.90 -9.45 0.46
N GLY A 168 -11.57 -10.25 -0.36
CA GLY A 168 -11.01 -11.41 -1.02
C GLY A 168 -11.65 -12.72 -0.57
N VAL A 169 -11.32 -13.78 -1.28
CA VAL A 169 -11.76 -15.15 -0.98
C VAL A 169 -10.56 -15.93 -0.46
N PRO A 170 -10.50 -16.23 0.86
CA PRO A 170 -9.32 -16.90 1.43
C PRO A 170 -9.14 -18.31 0.91
N ARG A 171 -7.89 -18.67 0.66
CA ARG A 171 -7.46 -20.05 0.31
C ARG A 171 -6.96 -20.81 1.53
N ARG A 172 -6.89 -20.14 2.68
CA ARG A 172 -6.46 -20.70 3.98
C ARG A 172 -7.45 -20.29 5.05
N ALA A 173 -7.58 -21.11 6.09
CA ALA A 173 -8.47 -20.86 7.23
C ALA A 173 -7.80 -20.11 8.39
N ASP A 174 -6.49 -19.89 8.31
CA ASP A 174 -5.64 -19.40 9.41
C ASP A 174 -5.09 -17.98 9.17
N LEU A 175 -5.76 -17.19 8.31
CA LEU A 175 -5.30 -15.83 8.01
C LEU A 175 -5.64 -14.87 9.16
N GLU A 176 -4.64 -14.11 9.57
CA GLU A 176 -4.74 -13.05 10.57
C GLU A 176 -3.91 -11.85 10.13
N PHE A 177 -4.28 -10.67 10.60
CA PHE A 177 -3.46 -9.47 10.47
C PHE A 177 -2.64 -9.27 11.73
N GLU A 178 -1.38 -8.90 11.59
CA GLU A 178 -0.54 -8.46 12.69
C GLU A 178 -0.35 -6.96 12.65
N LEU A 179 -0.48 -6.28 13.79
CA LEU A 179 -0.21 -4.86 13.93
C LEU A 179 1.30 -4.62 14.02
N LEU A 180 1.82 -3.78 13.14
CA LEU A 180 3.20 -3.29 13.15
C LEU A 180 3.20 -1.80 13.50
N ILE A 181 4.18 -1.37 14.30
CA ILE A 181 4.30 0.03 14.74
C ILE A 181 5.73 0.52 14.55
N LYS A 182 5.84 1.77 14.09
CA LYS A 182 7.12 2.50 14.01
C LYS A 182 7.01 3.86 14.68
N PRO A 183 7.89 4.20 15.65
CA PRO A 183 8.00 5.56 16.16
C PRO A 183 8.51 6.49 15.06
N LEU A 184 7.91 7.67 14.92
CA LEU A 184 8.32 8.65 13.92
C LEU A 184 9.24 9.76 14.45
N GLY A 185 9.59 9.69 15.69
CA GLY A 185 10.57 10.54 16.33
C GLY A 185 10.14 11.97 16.56
#